data_6862676a2bbfab739ce6a061555a0743
#
_entry.id   6862676a2bbfab739ce6a061555a0743
#
_cell.length_a   1.000
_cell.length_b   1.000
_cell.length_c   1.000
_cell.angle_alpha   90.00
_cell.angle_beta   90.00
_cell.angle_gamma   90.00
#
_symmetry.space_group_name_H-M   'P 1'
#
loop_
_entity.id
_entity.type
_entity.pdbx_description
1 polymer ?
#
loop_
_entity_poly.entity_id
_entity_poly.type
_entity_poly.pdbx_seq_one_letter_code
_entity_poly.pdbx_strand_id
1 'polypeptide(L)'
;TTLLWGAFCYDTTVKHPFIRDLPCFIHIKAAEHDDLTWLNALTTTLAIEAKTPSPGSSVIVDRLTEVLFVQLMRSFIENRPGAHDYLAALNDPQIGKSLNVIHDEKAAYWSVERLGEHVGMSRTAFTEKFSNLVGLSPKTYLTNWRMQKAKEQLQGSDLSMIAVAEQAGYSSEAAFSKAFKQFFEVTPGKVRRASN
;
A
#
# COMPACT_ATOMS: atom_id res chain seq x y z
N THR A 1 -14.50 26.05 17.75
CA THR A 1 -14.27 24.73 17.10
C THR A 1 -13.40 24.96 15.89
N THR A 2 -12.27 24.30 15.80
CA THR A 2 -11.38 24.34 14.61
C THR A 2 -11.64 23.09 13.81
N LEU A 3 -11.94 23.25 12.51
CA LEU A 3 -12.07 22.15 11.55
C LEU A 3 -10.79 22.09 10.71
N LEU A 4 -10.15 20.94 10.67
CA LEU A 4 -9.04 20.64 9.78
C LEU A 4 -9.55 19.75 8.65
N TRP A 5 -9.28 20.13 7.40
CA TRP A 5 -9.63 19.35 6.21
C TRP A 5 -8.38 19.04 5.40
N GLY A 6 -8.28 17.84 4.90
CA GLY A 6 -7.18 17.40 4.03
C GLY A 6 -7.68 16.41 2.98
N ALA A 7 -6.98 16.30 1.85
CA ALA A 7 -7.27 15.37 0.78
C ALA A 7 -6.04 14.54 0.42
N PHE A 8 -6.26 13.26 0.15
CA PHE A 8 -5.25 12.34 -0.34
C PHE A 8 -5.62 11.88 -1.75
N CYS A 9 -4.67 11.98 -2.67
CA CYS A 9 -4.83 11.47 -4.03
C CYS A 9 -4.08 10.14 -4.16
N TYR A 10 -4.71 9.16 -4.77
CA TYR A 10 -4.10 7.86 -5.07
C TYR A 10 -4.39 7.44 -6.51
N ASP A 11 -3.51 6.59 -7.07
CA ASP A 11 -3.68 6.07 -8.42
C ASP A 11 -4.81 5.03 -8.45
N THR A 12 -5.93 5.38 -9.08
CA THR A 12 -7.11 4.52 -9.21
C THR A 12 -6.98 3.43 -10.28
N THR A 13 -5.91 3.42 -11.06
CA THR A 13 -5.68 2.41 -12.11
C THR A 13 -5.41 1.03 -11.52
N VAL A 14 -5.01 0.96 -10.26
CA VAL A 14 -4.79 -0.30 -9.53
C VAL A 14 -5.88 -0.48 -8.48
N LYS A 15 -6.69 -1.52 -8.67
CA LYS A 15 -7.73 -1.93 -7.70
C LYS A 15 -7.08 -2.64 -6.51
N HIS A 16 -6.42 -1.87 -5.63
CA HIS A 16 -5.80 -2.44 -4.44
C HIS A 16 -6.88 -2.82 -3.41
N PRO A 17 -6.83 -4.04 -2.81
CA PRO A 17 -7.82 -4.48 -1.82
C PRO A 17 -8.01 -3.49 -0.66
N PHE A 18 -6.92 -2.88 -0.18
CA PHE A 18 -6.97 -1.85 0.86
C PHE A 18 -7.95 -0.70 0.51
N ILE A 19 -7.85 -0.15 -0.70
CA ILE A 19 -8.72 0.96 -1.13
C ILE A 19 -10.16 0.48 -1.32
N ARG A 20 -10.34 -0.74 -1.85
CA ARG A 20 -11.67 -1.34 -2.05
C ARG A 20 -12.42 -1.51 -0.73
N ASP A 21 -11.71 -1.91 0.32
CA ASP A 21 -12.31 -2.30 1.60
C ASP A 21 -12.37 -1.13 2.60
N LEU A 22 -11.86 0.07 2.22
CA LEU A 22 -12.05 1.27 3.01
C LEU A 22 -13.54 1.69 3.00
N PRO A 23 -14.11 1.99 4.16
CA PRO A 23 -15.46 2.54 4.21
C PRO A 23 -15.50 3.99 3.68
N CYS A 24 -16.66 4.43 3.24
CA CYS A 24 -16.86 5.82 2.79
C CYS A 24 -16.61 6.86 3.90
N PHE A 25 -16.63 6.43 5.16
CA PHE A 25 -16.47 7.30 6.32
C PHE A 25 -15.83 6.53 7.48
N ILE A 26 -14.83 7.14 8.12
CA ILE A 26 -14.19 6.63 9.33
C ILE A 26 -14.39 7.66 10.42
N HIS A 27 -15.03 7.27 11.51
CA HIS A 27 -15.22 8.10 12.70
C HIS A 27 -14.42 7.52 13.88
N ILE A 28 -13.47 8.29 14.37
CA ILE A 28 -12.66 7.96 15.54
C ILE A 28 -13.04 8.95 16.65
N LYS A 29 -13.61 8.42 17.76
CA LYS A 29 -14.00 9.23 18.89
C LYS A 29 -12.82 9.37 19.85
N ALA A 30 -12.29 10.56 19.98
CA ALA A 30 -11.15 10.85 20.87
C ALA A 30 -11.42 10.52 22.35
N ALA A 31 -12.69 10.55 22.77
CA ALA A 31 -13.09 10.29 24.16
C ALA A 31 -13.12 8.80 24.55
N GLU A 32 -13.07 7.88 23.59
CA GLU A 32 -13.17 6.44 23.83
C GLU A 32 -11.81 5.73 23.82
N HIS A 33 -10.71 6.48 23.58
CA HIS A 33 -9.36 5.93 23.46
C HIS A 33 -8.38 6.80 24.26
N ASP A 34 -7.91 6.29 25.40
CA ASP A 34 -6.90 6.95 26.23
C ASP A 34 -5.57 7.22 25.52
N ASP A 35 -5.35 6.56 24.39
CA ASP A 35 -4.11 6.59 23.61
C ASP A 35 -4.07 7.65 22.47
N LEU A 36 -5.09 8.52 22.35
CA LEU A 36 -5.15 9.53 21.28
C LEU A 36 -4.49 10.88 21.62
N THR A 37 -3.60 10.92 22.62
CA THR A 37 -2.80 12.13 22.91
C THR A 37 -2.00 12.62 21.70
N TRP A 38 -1.51 11.67 20.87
CA TRP A 38 -0.82 11.97 19.62
C TRP A 38 -1.70 12.71 18.61
N LEU A 39 -3.01 12.40 18.54
CA LEU A 39 -3.95 13.03 17.61
C LEU A 39 -4.10 14.53 17.92
N ASN A 40 -4.22 14.87 19.20
CA ASN A 40 -4.29 16.26 19.65
C ASN A 40 -2.99 17.02 19.34
N ALA A 41 -1.84 16.41 19.57
CA ALA A 41 -0.54 17.01 19.26
C ALA A 41 -0.37 17.26 17.77
N LEU A 42 -0.64 16.26 16.90
CA LEU A 42 -0.55 16.40 15.45
C LEU A 42 -1.52 17.43 14.90
N THR A 43 -2.80 17.38 15.29
CA THR A 43 -3.81 18.33 14.80
C THR A 43 -3.54 19.75 15.28
N THR A 44 -3.01 19.94 16.49
CA THR A 44 -2.60 21.26 16.98
C THR A 44 -1.44 21.81 16.18
N THR A 45 -0.40 21.00 15.92
CA THR A 45 0.76 21.41 15.12
C THR A 45 0.34 21.77 13.69
N LEU A 46 -0.48 20.93 13.05
CA LEU A 46 -1.03 21.19 11.72
C LEU A 46 -1.83 22.51 11.68
N ALA A 47 -2.64 22.76 12.72
CA ALA A 47 -3.43 23.98 12.79
C ALA A 47 -2.56 25.24 12.96
N ILE A 48 -1.45 25.16 13.68
CA ILE A 48 -0.49 26.26 13.85
C ILE A 48 0.22 26.53 12.52
N GLU A 49 0.79 25.51 11.87
CA GLU A 49 1.49 25.65 10.61
C GLU A 49 0.59 26.16 9.47
N ALA A 50 -0.67 25.73 9.44
CA ALA A 50 -1.63 26.19 8.45
C ALA A 50 -2.09 27.66 8.67
N LYS A 51 -2.12 28.13 9.94
CA LYS A 51 -2.55 29.52 10.27
C LYS A 51 -1.45 30.54 10.12
N THR A 52 -0.20 30.15 10.36
CA THR A 52 0.96 31.06 10.37
C THR A 52 2.04 30.52 9.44
N PRO A 53 1.83 30.60 8.11
CA PRO A 53 2.79 30.07 7.15
C PRO A 53 4.17 30.72 7.31
N SER A 54 5.20 29.89 7.45
CA SER A 54 6.61 30.25 7.51
C SER A 54 7.41 29.43 6.51
N PRO A 55 8.68 29.79 6.23
CA PRO A 55 9.50 28.97 5.32
C PRO A 55 9.53 27.50 5.75
N GLY A 56 9.08 26.60 4.87
CA GLY A 56 8.98 25.17 5.16
C GLY A 56 7.64 24.67 5.69
N SER A 57 6.67 25.54 6.02
CA SER A 57 5.35 25.14 6.53
C SER A 57 4.63 24.14 5.62
N SER A 58 4.70 24.30 4.30
CA SER A 58 4.08 23.37 3.36
C SER A 58 4.65 21.96 3.51
N VAL A 59 5.99 21.83 3.63
CA VAL A 59 6.64 20.53 3.82
C VAL A 59 6.23 19.91 5.14
N ILE A 60 6.15 20.70 6.22
CA ILE A 60 5.72 20.23 7.54
C ILE A 60 4.26 19.73 7.47
N VAL A 61 3.37 20.54 6.88
CA VAL A 61 1.95 20.17 6.72
C VAL A 61 1.79 18.89 5.93
N ASP A 62 2.47 18.74 4.80
CA ASP A 62 2.40 17.54 3.98
C ASP A 62 2.85 16.31 4.76
N ARG A 63 4.00 16.37 5.43
CA ARG A 63 4.54 15.23 6.19
C ARG A 63 3.70 14.87 7.42
N LEU A 64 3.23 15.85 8.17
CA LEU A 64 2.35 15.59 9.30
C LEU A 64 0.98 15.05 8.87
N THR A 65 0.48 15.47 7.72
CA THR A 65 -0.76 14.93 7.15
C THR A 65 -0.61 13.46 6.74
N GLU A 66 0.53 13.07 6.14
CA GLU A 66 0.86 11.68 5.87
C GLU A 66 0.90 10.84 7.16
N VAL A 67 1.58 11.33 8.19
CA VAL A 67 1.65 10.68 9.49
C VAL A 67 0.27 10.54 10.13
N LEU A 68 -0.54 11.60 10.09
CA LEU A 68 -1.91 11.58 10.59
C LEU A 68 -2.75 10.51 9.90
N PHE A 69 -2.67 10.41 8.58
CA PHE A 69 -3.39 9.40 7.81
C PHE A 69 -3.00 7.98 8.24
N VAL A 70 -1.68 7.69 8.32
CA VAL A 70 -1.19 6.37 8.73
C VAL A 70 -1.68 6.00 10.13
N GLN A 71 -1.64 6.94 11.07
CA GLN A 71 -2.07 6.70 12.45
C GLN A 71 -3.59 6.49 12.55
N LEU A 72 -4.39 7.26 11.81
CA LEU A 72 -5.85 7.05 11.72
C LEU A 72 -6.18 5.67 11.15
N MET A 73 -5.46 5.23 10.11
CA MET A 73 -5.64 3.91 9.53
C MET A 73 -5.26 2.80 10.51
N ARG A 74 -4.15 2.93 11.24
CA ARG A 74 -3.77 1.97 12.29
C ARG A 74 -4.85 1.83 13.35
N SER A 75 -5.28 2.96 13.93
CA SER A 75 -6.34 2.97 14.94
C SER A 75 -7.64 2.36 14.42
N PHE A 76 -8.01 2.65 13.17
CA PHE A 76 -9.20 2.07 12.54
C PHE A 76 -9.10 0.56 12.36
N ILE A 77 -7.93 0.04 11.94
CA ILE A 77 -7.69 -1.39 11.75
C ILE A 77 -7.72 -2.13 13.09
N GLU A 78 -7.04 -1.60 14.11
CA GLU A 78 -6.94 -2.22 15.45
C GLU A 78 -8.30 -2.35 16.14
N ASN A 79 -9.20 -1.41 15.89
CA ASN A 79 -10.52 -1.36 16.51
C ASN A 79 -11.64 -2.08 15.72
N ARG A 80 -11.28 -3.00 14.79
CA ARG A 80 -12.24 -3.81 13.99
C ARG A 80 -12.07 -5.32 14.19
N PRO A 81 -12.27 -5.87 15.39
CA PRO A 81 -12.18 -7.31 15.61
C PRO A 81 -13.27 -8.04 14.79
N GLY A 82 -12.91 -9.16 14.17
CA GLY A 82 -13.83 -10.03 13.44
C GLY A 82 -14.16 -9.62 12.00
N ALA A 83 -13.53 -8.59 11.45
CA ALA A 83 -13.66 -8.28 10.03
C ALA A 83 -12.99 -9.36 9.16
N HIS A 84 -13.62 -9.70 8.04
CA HIS A 84 -13.09 -10.61 7.01
C HIS A 84 -12.82 -9.81 5.74
N ASP A 85 -11.88 -8.87 5.81
CA ASP A 85 -11.48 -8.00 4.71
C ASP A 85 -9.96 -7.80 4.70
N TYR A 86 -9.44 -7.05 3.75
CA TYR A 86 -8.00 -6.76 3.65
C TYR A 86 -7.42 -6.11 4.93
N LEU A 87 -8.21 -5.31 5.63
CA LEU A 87 -7.78 -4.66 6.87
C LEU A 87 -7.61 -5.68 8.00
N ALA A 88 -8.49 -6.69 8.07
CA ALA A 88 -8.33 -7.82 8.97
C ALA A 88 -7.10 -8.68 8.60
N ALA A 89 -6.78 -8.80 7.31
CA ALA A 89 -5.58 -9.50 6.85
C ALA A 89 -4.30 -8.86 7.38
N LEU A 90 -4.25 -7.54 7.55
CA LEU A 90 -3.10 -6.82 8.10
C LEU A 90 -2.86 -7.15 9.58
N ASN A 91 -3.92 -7.42 10.34
CA ASN A 91 -3.85 -7.80 11.76
C ASN A 91 -3.66 -9.31 11.98
N ASP A 92 -3.86 -10.14 10.95
CA ASP A 92 -3.63 -11.59 11.06
C ASP A 92 -2.12 -11.86 11.21
N PRO A 93 -1.68 -12.63 12.23
CA PRO A 93 -0.25 -12.84 12.51
C PRO A 93 0.53 -13.47 11.35
N GLN A 94 -0.11 -14.32 10.55
CA GLN A 94 0.53 -15.02 9.44
C GLN A 94 0.37 -14.24 8.13
N ILE A 95 -0.85 -13.81 7.80
CA ILE A 95 -1.12 -13.10 6.55
C ILE A 95 -0.53 -11.69 6.59
N GLY A 96 -0.64 -10.97 7.71
CA GLY A 96 0.00 -9.66 7.89
C GLY A 96 1.53 -9.73 7.74
N LYS A 97 2.17 -10.76 8.34
CA LYS A 97 3.59 -11.01 8.15
C LYS A 97 3.94 -11.29 6.67
N SER A 98 3.11 -12.05 5.95
CA SER A 98 3.33 -12.32 4.53
C SER A 98 3.15 -11.06 3.66
N LEU A 99 2.17 -10.21 3.98
CA LEU A 99 1.96 -8.93 3.29
C LEU A 99 3.14 -8.00 3.48
N ASN A 100 3.71 -7.92 4.70
CA ASN A 100 4.89 -7.10 4.97
C ASN A 100 6.07 -7.49 4.07
N VAL A 101 6.38 -8.79 3.93
CA VAL A 101 7.52 -9.21 3.08
C VAL A 101 7.21 -9.09 1.58
N ILE A 102 5.94 -9.13 1.17
CA ILE A 102 5.55 -8.83 -0.22
C ILE A 102 5.80 -7.36 -0.53
N HIS A 103 5.55 -6.47 0.44
CA HIS A 103 5.69 -5.02 0.27
C HIS A 103 7.13 -4.53 0.42
N ASP A 104 8.03 -5.37 0.91
CA ASP A 104 9.45 -5.05 0.96
C ASP A 104 10.06 -5.02 -0.46
N GLU A 105 11.19 -4.32 -0.63
CA GLU A 105 11.89 -4.14 -1.92
C GLU A 105 12.28 -5.47 -2.60
N LYS A 106 12.37 -6.56 -1.83
CA LYS A 106 12.74 -7.90 -2.32
C LYS A 106 11.57 -8.76 -2.80
N ALA A 107 10.43 -8.17 -3.09
CA ALA A 107 9.22 -8.91 -3.52
C ALA A 107 9.42 -9.84 -4.73
N ALA A 108 10.40 -9.56 -5.62
CA ALA A 108 10.74 -10.38 -6.78
C ALA A 108 11.12 -11.83 -6.43
N TYR A 109 11.69 -12.04 -5.24
CA TYR A 109 12.19 -13.36 -4.80
C TYR A 109 11.14 -14.24 -4.11
N TRP A 110 9.95 -13.70 -3.84
CA TRP A 110 8.90 -14.44 -3.17
C TRP A 110 8.05 -15.25 -4.14
N SER A 111 7.79 -16.49 -3.82
CA SER A 111 6.78 -17.34 -4.44
C SER A 111 5.70 -17.67 -3.41
N VAL A 112 4.55 -18.19 -3.86
CA VAL A 112 3.46 -18.60 -2.95
C VAL A 112 3.94 -19.65 -1.96
N GLU A 113 4.78 -20.58 -2.42
CA GLU A 113 5.39 -21.62 -1.59
C GLU A 113 6.26 -21.03 -0.49
N ARG A 114 7.19 -20.14 -0.86
CA ARG A 114 8.11 -19.48 0.09
C ARG A 114 7.38 -18.60 1.08
N LEU A 115 6.29 -17.94 0.68
CA LEU A 115 5.45 -17.18 1.58
C LEU A 115 4.76 -18.07 2.62
N GLY A 116 4.20 -19.21 2.19
CA GLY A 116 3.63 -20.19 3.09
C GLY A 116 4.66 -20.71 4.10
N GLU A 117 5.82 -21.15 3.63
CA GLU A 117 6.94 -21.60 4.48
C GLU A 117 7.37 -20.52 5.49
N HIS A 118 7.50 -19.26 5.05
CA HIS A 118 7.90 -18.13 5.88
C HIS A 118 6.95 -17.87 7.06
N VAL A 119 5.68 -18.18 6.89
CA VAL A 119 4.66 -18.00 7.94
C VAL A 119 4.24 -19.31 8.60
N GLY A 120 4.97 -20.42 8.34
CA GLY A 120 4.73 -21.72 8.96
C GLY A 120 3.44 -22.40 8.48
N MET A 121 3.05 -22.19 7.21
CA MET A 121 1.84 -22.77 6.61
C MET A 121 2.18 -23.63 5.40
N SER A 122 1.40 -24.70 5.15
CA SER A 122 1.42 -25.37 3.87
C SER A 122 0.92 -24.42 2.75
N ARG A 123 1.37 -24.66 1.50
CA ARG A 123 0.94 -23.86 0.34
C ARG A 123 -0.59 -23.77 0.22
N THR A 124 -1.29 -24.89 0.44
CA THR A 124 -2.76 -24.93 0.34
C THR A 124 -3.42 -24.08 1.43
N ALA A 125 -3.07 -24.32 2.70
CA ALA A 125 -3.62 -23.58 3.83
C ALA A 125 -3.32 -22.07 3.72
N PHE A 126 -2.10 -21.71 3.29
CA PHE A 126 -1.73 -20.32 3.04
C PHE A 126 -2.59 -19.70 1.94
N THR A 127 -2.76 -20.39 0.80
CA THR A 127 -3.55 -19.89 -0.32
C THR A 127 -5.00 -19.67 0.07
N GLU A 128 -5.61 -20.58 0.78
CA GLU A 128 -7.00 -20.48 1.25
C GLU A 128 -7.17 -19.32 2.24
N LYS A 129 -6.35 -19.29 3.29
CA LYS A 129 -6.41 -18.24 4.32
C LYS A 129 -6.16 -16.86 3.73
N PHE A 130 -5.12 -16.72 2.89
CA PHE A 130 -4.80 -15.47 2.21
C PHE A 130 -5.96 -15.01 1.31
N SER A 131 -6.50 -15.91 0.48
CA SER A 131 -7.59 -15.57 -0.43
C SER A 131 -8.86 -15.14 0.31
N ASN A 132 -9.18 -15.80 1.41
CA ASN A 132 -10.34 -15.47 2.24
C ASN A 132 -10.23 -14.09 2.89
N LEU A 133 -9.03 -13.72 3.39
CA LEU A 133 -8.81 -12.42 4.06
C LEU A 133 -8.54 -11.29 3.07
N VAL A 134 -7.73 -11.53 2.05
CA VAL A 134 -7.30 -10.48 1.09
C VAL A 134 -8.30 -10.30 -0.06
N GLY A 135 -9.11 -11.33 -0.34
CA GLY A 135 -10.05 -11.32 -1.46
C GLY A 135 -9.39 -11.52 -2.84
N LEU A 136 -8.10 -11.84 -2.87
CA LEU A 136 -7.33 -12.18 -4.07
C LEU A 136 -6.43 -13.38 -3.77
N SER A 137 -6.15 -14.20 -4.80
CA SER A 137 -5.14 -15.25 -4.61
C SER A 137 -3.75 -14.65 -4.34
N PRO A 138 -2.88 -15.33 -3.56
CA PRO A 138 -1.51 -14.85 -3.31
C PRO A 138 -0.73 -14.58 -4.60
N LYS A 139 -0.91 -15.44 -5.61
CA LYS A 139 -0.27 -15.28 -6.92
C LYS A 139 -0.72 -14.02 -7.63
N THR A 140 -2.03 -13.76 -7.65
CA THR A 140 -2.60 -12.54 -8.26
C THR A 140 -2.10 -11.29 -7.53
N TYR A 141 -2.10 -11.33 -6.19
CA TYR A 141 -1.63 -10.22 -5.37
C TYR A 141 -0.14 -9.89 -5.63
N LEU A 142 0.73 -10.91 -5.63
CA LEU A 142 2.15 -10.76 -5.97
C LEU A 142 2.36 -10.17 -7.37
N THR A 143 1.59 -10.64 -8.35
CA THR A 143 1.68 -10.12 -9.72
C THR A 143 1.28 -8.65 -9.78
N ASN A 144 0.17 -8.28 -9.14
CA ASN A 144 -0.31 -6.90 -9.08
C ASN A 144 0.73 -5.98 -8.44
N TRP A 145 1.29 -6.39 -7.31
CA TRP A 145 2.32 -5.64 -6.61
C TRP A 145 3.57 -5.42 -7.45
N ARG A 146 4.09 -6.49 -8.08
CA ARG A 146 5.27 -6.40 -8.97
C ARG A 146 5.03 -5.49 -10.17
N MET A 147 3.86 -5.55 -10.78
CA MET A 147 3.49 -4.67 -11.88
C MET A 147 3.45 -3.21 -11.45
N GLN A 148 2.88 -2.94 -10.26
CA GLN A 148 2.84 -1.58 -9.72
C GLN A 148 4.24 -1.04 -9.45
N LYS A 149 5.10 -1.83 -8.79
CA LYS A 149 6.50 -1.46 -8.55
C LYS A 149 7.27 -1.23 -9.85
N ALA A 150 7.04 -2.06 -10.87
CA ALA A 150 7.65 -1.86 -12.18
C ALA A 150 7.20 -0.54 -12.82
N LYS A 151 5.93 -0.15 -12.68
CA LYS A 151 5.41 1.13 -13.18
C LYS A 151 6.09 2.31 -12.46
N GLU A 152 6.21 2.25 -11.13
CA GLU A 152 6.92 3.26 -10.32
C GLU A 152 8.39 3.40 -10.77
N GLN A 153 9.09 2.28 -10.97
CA GLN A 153 10.48 2.27 -11.42
C GLN A 153 10.65 2.84 -12.83
N LEU A 154 9.70 2.55 -13.74
CA LEU A 154 9.72 3.12 -15.09
C LEU A 154 9.53 4.63 -15.09
N GLN A 155 8.85 5.18 -14.09
CA GLN A 155 8.57 6.61 -13.95
C GLN A 155 9.63 7.37 -13.17
N GLY A 156 10.24 6.73 -12.19
CA GLY A 156 11.11 7.39 -11.20
C GLY A 156 12.57 6.97 -11.22
N SER A 157 13.03 6.14 -12.18
CA SER A 157 14.41 5.68 -12.23
C SER A 157 14.94 5.49 -13.64
N ASP A 158 16.29 5.51 -13.75
CA ASP A 158 17.03 5.25 -15.00
C ASP A 158 17.35 3.75 -15.22
N LEU A 159 16.70 2.85 -14.49
CA LEU A 159 16.91 1.41 -14.65
C LEU A 159 16.64 0.97 -16.09
N SER A 160 17.47 0.07 -16.63
CA SER A 160 17.23 -0.51 -17.95
C SER A 160 15.91 -1.30 -17.96
N MET A 161 15.30 -1.47 -19.14
CA MET A 161 14.06 -2.23 -19.27
C MET A 161 14.21 -3.68 -18.80
N ILE A 162 15.38 -4.27 -19.07
CA ILE A 162 15.68 -5.64 -18.61
C ILE A 162 15.80 -5.70 -17.07
N ALA A 163 16.41 -4.70 -16.43
CA ALA A 163 16.52 -4.67 -14.97
C ALA A 163 15.14 -4.53 -14.30
N VAL A 164 14.25 -3.71 -14.86
CA VAL A 164 12.86 -3.61 -14.37
C VAL A 164 12.10 -4.92 -14.58
N ALA A 165 12.29 -5.60 -15.73
CA ALA A 165 11.68 -6.90 -15.99
C ALA A 165 12.13 -7.97 -14.99
N GLU A 166 13.43 -8.04 -14.69
CA GLU A 166 14.01 -8.96 -13.70
C GLU A 166 13.45 -8.69 -12.30
N GLN A 167 13.40 -7.43 -11.87
CA GLN A 167 12.83 -7.05 -10.58
C GLN A 167 11.31 -7.31 -10.49
N ALA A 168 10.62 -7.30 -11.62
CA ALA A 168 9.21 -7.72 -11.69
C ALA A 168 9.04 -9.26 -11.75
N GLY A 169 10.17 -10.02 -11.75
CA GLY A 169 10.17 -11.48 -11.73
C GLY A 169 10.01 -12.11 -13.11
N TYR A 170 10.35 -11.40 -14.18
CA TYR A 170 10.32 -11.91 -15.56
C TYR A 170 11.73 -12.23 -16.06
N SER A 171 11.86 -13.34 -16.76
CA SER A 171 13.13 -13.81 -17.35
C SER A 171 13.50 -13.10 -18.66
N SER A 172 12.61 -12.30 -19.23
CA SER A 172 12.89 -11.53 -20.45
C SER A 172 12.06 -10.24 -20.53
N GLU A 173 12.64 -9.26 -21.19
CA GLU A 173 11.97 -7.99 -21.48
C GLU A 173 10.68 -8.18 -22.32
N ALA A 174 10.71 -9.12 -23.28
CA ALA A 174 9.55 -9.39 -24.12
C ALA A 174 8.36 -9.94 -23.33
N ALA A 175 8.63 -10.91 -22.42
CA ALA A 175 7.58 -11.47 -21.56
C ALA A 175 7.04 -10.42 -20.59
N PHE A 176 7.91 -9.61 -20.00
CA PHE A 176 7.51 -8.47 -19.16
C PHE A 176 6.64 -7.47 -19.92
N SER A 177 7.11 -7.01 -21.08
CA SER A 177 6.40 -5.99 -21.89
C SER A 177 5.00 -6.46 -22.28
N LYS A 178 4.85 -7.75 -22.65
CA LYS A 178 3.54 -8.34 -22.95
C LYS A 178 2.63 -8.34 -21.72
N ALA A 179 3.13 -8.81 -20.56
CA ALA A 179 2.36 -8.87 -19.33
C ALA A 179 2.00 -7.46 -18.81
N PHE A 180 2.94 -6.52 -18.87
CA PHE A 180 2.74 -5.13 -18.48
C PHE A 180 1.67 -4.45 -19.34
N LYS A 181 1.73 -4.64 -20.67
CA LYS A 181 0.71 -4.11 -21.58
C LYS A 181 -0.66 -4.73 -21.32
N GLN A 182 -0.72 -6.03 -21.01
CA GLN A 182 -1.97 -6.68 -20.64
C GLN A 182 -2.56 -6.15 -19.34
N PHE A 183 -1.71 -5.77 -18.38
CA PHE A 183 -2.11 -5.30 -17.06
C PHE A 183 -2.55 -3.82 -17.07
N PHE A 184 -1.78 -2.95 -17.72
CA PHE A 184 -1.99 -1.49 -17.72
C PHE A 184 -2.58 -0.94 -19.01
N GLU A 185 -2.79 -1.78 -20.03
CA GLU A 185 -3.25 -1.38 -21.38
C GLU A 185 -2.28 -0.44 -22.13
N VAL A 186 -1.12 -0.16 -21.55
CA VAL A 186 -0.04 0.66 -22.12
C VAL A 186 1.29 -0.08 -22.07
N THR A 187 2.19 0.24 -23.00
CA THR A 187 3.53 -0.39 -23.01
C THR A 187 4.46 0.26 -21.98
N PRO A 188 5.43 -0.50 -21.41
CA PRO A 188 6.41 0.05 -20.46
C PRO A 188 7.18 1.24 -21.04
N GLY A 189 7.58 1.17 -22.31
CA GLY A 189 8.29 2.28 -22.98
C GLY A 189 7.44 3.55 -23.14
N LYS A 190 6.10 3.44 -23.25
CA LYS A 190 5.21 4.61 -23.26
C LYS A 190 5.14 5.25 -21.88
N VAL A 191 5.07 4.44 -20.82
CA VAL A 191 5.07 4.94 -19.42
C VAL A 191 6.35 5.71 -19.13
N ARG A 192 7.51 5.15 -19.46
CA ARG A 192 8.81 5.80 -19.26
C ARG A 192 8.92 7.16 -19.97
N ARG A 193 8.47 7.24 -21.23
CA ARG A 193 8.52 8.51 -22.01
C ARG A 193 7.56 9.58 -21.52
N ALA A 194 6.49 9.20 -20.83
CA ALA A 194 5.54 10.17 -20.29
C ALA A 194 6.03 10.83 -19.00
N SER A 195 7.10 10.31 -18.40
CA SER A 195 7.66 10.80 -17.12
C SER A 195 8.97 11.59 -17.31
N ASN A 196 9.53 11.55 -18.50
CA ASN A 196 10.66 12.38 -18.97
C ASN A 196 10.14 13.55 -19.82
#